data_ac8838fb3c2d7202d5bf90ba34c8e380
#
_entry.id   ac8838fb3c2d7202d5bf90ba34c8e380
#
_cell.length_a   1.000
_cell.length_b   1.000
_cell.length_c   1.000
_cell.angle_alpha   90.00
_cell.angle_beta   90.00
_cell.angle_gamma   90.00
#
_symmetry.space_group_name_H-M   'P 1'
#
loop_
_entity.id
_entity.type
_entity.pdbx_description
1 polymer ?
#
loop_
_entity_poly.entity_id
_entity_poly.type
_entity_poly.pdbx_seq_one_letter_code
_entity_poly.pdbx_strand_id
1 'polypeptide(L)'
;MLNKKSIDDMNVKGRRVLVRCDFNVPLKNGEITDETRIVAALPTINKLIADGAKVILCSHLGKVKNGPNEGESLAPVAKRLSEKLGKEVVFVADYAVTGEAATKAVEAMNEGDVVLLQNTRFRGTEETKNGEAFSKELADLADDYVCDAFGSSHRAHASVEGVTRFITAKGGTNAVGYLMQKEIDFLGNAVENPVRPFVAILGGAKVADKLNVISNLLEKCDTLIIGGGMAFTFLKAEGKEIGKSLVDDTKLDYCREMMAKAEKLGKKLLLPVDAVVAASFPDPIDAPVEAENVSVDAMPADKMGLDIGTETAKIYAEAVKSAKTVVWNGPMGVFENPTLAKGTIAVAESLAETDATTIIGGGDSAAAVNQLGFADKMSHISTGGGASLEFLEGKVLPGVAAADDK
;
A
#
# COMPACT_ATOMS: atom_id res chain seq x y z
N MET A 1 -14.46 9.56 -10.49
CA MET A 1 -13.88 10.09 -9.22
C MET A 1 -14.64 9.46 -8.07
N LEU A 2 -13.91 8.93 -7.10
CA LEU A 2 -14.49 8.36 -5.88
C LEU A 2 -14.79 9.49 -4.90
N ASN A 3 -16.04 9.58 -4.43
CA ASN A 3 -16.50 10.59 -3.48
C ASN A 3 -17.21 9.91 -2.31
N LYS A 4 -16.42 9.32 -1.43
CA LYS A 4 -16.89 8.53 -0.30
C LYS A 4 -17.14 9.40 0.93
N LYS A 5 -18.15 9.06 1.74
CA LYS A 5 -18.30 9.67 3.06
C LYS A 5 -17.09 9.38 3.93
N SER A 6 -16.60 10.41 4.59
CA SER A 6 -15.55 10.29 5.60
C SER A 6 -16.12 10.48 7.00
N ILE A 7 -15.28 10.32 8.01
CA ILE A 7 -15.70 10.58 9.40
C ILE A 7 -16.16 12.01 9.63
N ASP A 8 -15.73 12.98 8.80
CA ASP A 8 -16.20 14.37 8.86
C ASP A 8 -17.66 14.55 8.41
N ASP A 9 -18.20 13.59 7.66
CA ASP A 9 -19.58 13.58 7.18
C ASP A 9 -20.55 12.86 8.14
N MET A 10 -20.05 12.40 9.29
CA MET A 10 -20.81 11.61 10.26
C MET A 10 -21.21 12.45 11.49
N ASN A 11 -22.38 12.15 12.05
CA ASN A 11 -22.78 12.62 13.38
C ASN A 11 -22.69 11.43 14.35
N VAL A 12 -21.60 11.36 15.11
CA VAL A 12 -21.22 10.18 15.91
C VAL A 12 -21.43 10.35 17.41
N LYS A 13 -21.86 11.52 17.88
CA LYS A 13 -22.03 11.80 19.32
C LYS A 13 -22.96 10.76 19.97
N GLY A 14 -22.44 10.08 20.99
CA GLY A 14 -23.17 9.03 21.71
C GLY A 14 -23.38 7.72 20.93
N ARG A 15 -22.89 7.65 19.70
CA ARG A 15 -23.07 6.47 18.84
C ARG A 15 -21.88 5.51 18.97
N ARG A 16 -22.16 4.24 18.84
CA ARG A 16 -21.16 3.18 18.80
C ARG A 16 -20.62 3.08 17.36
N VAL A 17 -19.34 3.31 17.20
CA VAL A 17 -18.68 3.30 15.87
C VAL A 17 -17.63 2.19 15.85
N LEU A 18 -17.84 1.20 14.99
CA LEU A 18 -16.85 0.16 14.72
C LEU A 18 -15.84 0.68 13.69
N VAL A 19 -14.57 0.74 14.08
CA VAL A 19 -13.47 1.22 13.22
C VAL A 19 -12.56 0.06 12.87
N ARG A 20 -12.49 -0.29 11.59
CA ARG A 20 -11.56 -1.29 11.09
C ARG A 20 -10.20 -0.63 10.83
N CYS A 21 -9.25 -0.91 11.68
CA CYS A 21 -7.87 -0.44 11.58
C CYS A 21 -6.94 -1.50 10.97
N ASP A 22 -5.74 -1.10 10.65
CA ASP A 22 -4.64 -2.01 10.32
C ASP A 22 -3.59 -1.95 11.43
N PHE A 23 -3.71 -2.86 12.38
CA PHE A 23 -2.78 -3.05 13.49
C PHE A 23 -1.92 -4.30 13.31
N ASN A 24 -1.73 -4.73 12.07
CA ASN A 24 -0.84 -5.83 11.73
C ASN A 24 0.62 -5.40 11.84
N VAL A 25 1.05 -5.15 13.08
CA VAL A 25 2.39 -4.68 13.42
C VAL A 25 3.37 -5.84 13.56
N PRO A 26 4.66 -5.63 13.27
CA PRO A 26 5.67 -6.65 13.54
C PRO A 26 5.90 -6.78 15.04
N LEU A 27 5.94 -8.04 15.51
CA LEU A 27 6.21 -8.40 16.89
C LEU A 27 7.50 -9.22 16.98
N LYS A 28 8.30 -8.95 18.00
CA LYS A 28 9.45 -9.75 18.38
C LYS A 28 9.39 -10.02 19.88
N ASN A 29 9.32 -11.29 20.27
CA ASN A 29 9.17 -11.68 21.67
C ASN A 29 8.01 -10.98 22.39
N GLY A 30 6.86 -10.83 21.69
CA GLY A 30 5.67 -10.17 22.22
C GLY A 30 5.73 -8.65 22.27
N GLU A 31 6.81 -8.04 21.81
CA GLU A 31 6.96 -6.59 21.76
C GLU A 31 6.84 -6.04 20.32
N ILE A 32 6.20 -4.87 20.22
CA ILE A 32 6.03 -4.18 18.93
C ILE A 32 7.36 -3.55 18.53
N THR A 33 7.87 -3.94 17.35
CA THR A 33 9.15 -3.42 16.82
C THR A 33 8.97 -2.23 15.87
N ASP A 34 7.76 -2.02 15.35
CA ASP A 34 7.40 -0.88 14.50
C ASP A 34 5.95 -0.47 14.82
N GLU A 35 5.77 0.77 15.25
CA GLU A 35 4.46 1.32 15.64
C GLU A 35 3.83 2.21 14.57
N THR A 36 4.41 2.28 13.36
CA THR A 36 3.96 3.18 12.29
C THR A 36 2.46 3.04 12.00
N ARG A 37 1.94 1.82 11.95
CA ARG A 37 0.51 1.58 11.70
C ARG A 37 -0.39 2.04 12.83
N ILE A 38 0.07 1.93 14.06
CA ILE A 38 -0.66 2.44 15.24
C ILE A 38 -0.74 3.96 15.18
N VAL A 39 0.39 4.61 14.94
CA VAL A 39 0.48 6.08 14.83
C VAL A 39 -0.40 6.59 13.68
N ALA A 40 -0.39 5.91 12.54
CA ALA A 40 -1.21 6.28 11.38
C ALA A 40 -2.72 6.24 11.65
N ALA A 41 -3.17 5.40 12.57
CA ALA A 41 -4.59 5.30 12.95
C ALA A 41 -5.05 6.38 13.94
N LEU A 42 -4.11 7.04 14.65
CA LEU A 42 -4.45 8.00 15.70
C LEU A 42 -5.31 9.19 15.25
N PRO A 43 -5.09 9.83 14.10
CA PRO A 43 -5.93 10.94 13.66
C PRO A 43 -7.41 10.59 13.58
N THR A 44 -7.75 9.45 13.01
CA THR A 44 -9.14 8.95 12.93
C THR A 44 -9.71 8.66 14.32
N ILE A 45 -8.96 7.96 15.16
CA ILE A 45 -9.38 7.58 16.50
C ILE A 45 -9.60 8.85 17.35
N ASN A 46 -8.66 9.77 17.36
CA ASN A 46 -8.76 11.02 18.12
C ASN A 46 -9.94 11.89 17.66
N LYS A 47 -10.20 11.96 16.36
CA LYS A 47 -11.36 12.72 15.83
C LYS A 47 -12.67 12.13 16.35
N LEU A 48 -12.84 10.81 16.29
CA LEU A 48 -14.03 10.13 16.79
C LEU A 48 -14.21 10.30 18.30
N ILE A 49 -13.13 10.23 19.07
CA ILE A 49 -13.15 10.52 20.52
C ILE A 49 -13.62 11.94 20.78
N ALA A 50 -13.04 12.92 20.09
CA ALA A 50 -13.36 14.34 20.25
C ALA A 50 -14.82 14.65 19.87
N ASP A 51 -15.37 13.93 18.91
CA ASP A 51 -16.77 14.07 18.47
C ASP A 51 -17.76 13.31 19.37
N GLY A 52 -17.30 12.68 20.45
CA GLY A 52 -18.14 12.01 21.43
C GLY A 52 -18.64 10.62 21.04
N ALA A 53 -17.98 9.96 20.10
CA ALA A 53 -18.28 8.58 19.74
C ALA A 53 -17.86 7.59 20.83
N LYS A 54 -18.52 6.43 20.86
CA LYS A 54 -18.08 5.24 21.56
C LYS A 54 -17.29 4.39 20.54
N VAL A 55 -15.97 4.39 20.66
CA VAL A 55 -15.05 3.89 19.63
C VAL A 55 -14.72 2.42 19.86
N ILE A 56 -15.11 1.56 18.91
CA ILE A 56 -14.85 0.12 18.95
C ILE A 56 -13.86 -0.19 17.83
N LEU A 57 -12.62 -0.56 18.18
CA LEU A 57 -11.56 -0.86 17.22
C LEU A 57 -11.50 -2.36 16.94
N CYS A 58 -11.27 -2.73 15.69
CA CYS A 58 -10.97 -4.10 15.29
C CYS A 58 -9.86 -4.14 14.25
N SER A 59 -9.09 -5.19 14.23
CA SER A 59 -8.01 -5.45 13.29
C SER A 59 -7.65 -6.93 13.26
N HIS A 60 -6.97 -7.32 12.19
CA HIS A 60 -6.23 -8.58 12.16
C HIS A 60 -4.78 -8.36 12.63
N LEU A 61 -4.12 -9.44 13.00
CA LEU A 61 -2.69 -9.52 13.28
C LEU A 61 -2.16 -10.88 12.82
N GLY A 62 -1.11 -10.88 12.00
CA GLY A 62 -0.53 -12.12 11.49
C GLY A 62 -1.46 -12.89 10.55
N LYS A 63 -1.14 -14.17 10.35
CA LYS A 63 -1.89 -15.06 9.44
C LYS A 63 -2.81 -16.02 10.16
N VAL A 64 -2.58 -16.27 11.46
CA VAL A 64 -3.35 -17.19 12.32
C VAL A 64 -3.54 -18.57 11.67
N LYS A 65 -2.43 -19.15 11.22
CA LYS A 65 -2.45 -20.42 10.46
C LYS A 65 -2.92 -21.62 11.29
N ASN A 66 -2.65 -21.62 12.59
CA ASN A 66 -2.87 -22.73 13.51
C ASN A 66 -3.97 -22.43 14.54
N GLY A 67 -4.86 -21.50 14.21
CA GLY A 67 -5.94 -21.07 15.11
C GLY A 67 -5.49 -20.01 16.14
N PRO A 68 -6.43 -19.56 16.99
CA PRO A 68 -6.17 -18.51 17.97
C PRO A 68 -5.02 -18.87 18.92
N ASN A 69 -4.13 -17.88 19.16
CA ASN A 69 -2.98 -18.07 20.04
C ASN A 69 -2.51 -16.72 20.61
N GLU A 70 -1.82 -16.76 21.75
CA GLU A 70 -1.32 -15.55 22.42
C GLU A 70 -0.28 -14.76 21.60
N GLY A 71 0.49 -15.43 20.75
CA GLY A 71 1.51 -14.79 19.91
C GLY A 71 0.93 -13.87 18.84
N GLU A 72 -0.33 -14.04 18.48
CA GLU A 72 -1.07 -13.22 17.53
C GLU A 72 -2.24 -12.46 18.19
N SER A 73 -2.19 -12.30 19.53
CA SER A 73 -3.12 -11.47 20.28
C SER A 73 -2.84 -9.98 20.07
N LEU A 74 -3.91 -9.17 20.03
CA LEU A 74 -3.82 -7.70 19.97
C LEU A 74 -3.57 -7.04 21.33
N ALA A 75 -3.35 -7.80 22.39
CA ALA A 75 -3.06 -7.25 23.72
C ALA A 75 -1.89 -6.22 23.72
N PRO A 76 -0.75 -6.47 23.06
CA PRO A 76 0.32 -5.48 22.98
C PRO A 76 -0.10 -4.19 22.27
N VAL A 77 -0.97 -4.29 21.28
CA VAL A 77 -1.51 -3.12 20.55
C VAL A 77 -2.40 -2.29 21.46
N ALA A 78 -3.28 -2.93 22.24
CA ALA A 78 -4.13 -2.22 23.21
C ALA A 78 -3.32 -1.42 24.22
N LYS A 79 -2.24 -1.99 24.75
CA LYS A 79 -1.31 -1.33 25.65
C LYS A 79 -0.66 -0.11 24.99
N ARG A 80 -0.13 -0.26 23.79
CA ARG A 80 0.53 0.82 23.04
C ARG A 80 -0.46 1.93 22.68
N LEU A 81 -1.68 1.59 22.26
CA LEU A 81 -2.74 2.57 22.01
C LEU A 81 -3.09 3.37 23.26
N SER A 82 -3.21 2.72 24.41
CA SER A 82 -3.48 3.41 25.68
C SER A 82 -2.41 4.45 25.99
N GLU A 83 -1.15 4.10 25.79
CA GLU A 83 -0.02 5.01 25.95
C GLU A 83 -0.08 6.21 25.00
N LYS A 84 -0.37 5.94 23.71
CA LYS A 84 -0.41 6.99 22.66
C LYS A 84 -1.63 7.90 22.79
N LEU A 85 -2.76 7.38 23.22
CA LEU A 85 -4.00 8.16 23.40
C LEU A 85 -4.03 8.88 24.74
N GLY A 86 -3.18 8.50 25.71
CA GLY A 86 -3.20 9.04 27.06
C GLY A 86 -4.47 8.70 27.83
N LYS A 87 -5.13 7.60 27.47
CA LYS A 87 -6.35 7.10 28.12
C LYS A 87 -6.44 5.58 27.97
N GLU A 88 -7.22 4.95 28.84
CA GLU A 88 -7.39 3.51 28.78
C GLU A 88 -8.10 3.07 27.50
N VAL A 89 -7.52 2.06 26.84
CA VAL A 89 -8.16 1.26 25.80
C VAL A 89 -8.55 -0.07 26.45
N VAL A 90 -9.83 -0.34 26.55
CA VAL A 90 -10.34 -1.60 27.10
C VAL A 90 -10.13 -2.71 26.07
N PHE A 91 -9.26 -3.65 26.38
CA PHE A 91 -9.00 -4.79 25.51
C PHE A 91 -9.93 -5.97 25.85
N VAL A 92 -10.66 -6.46 24.86
CA VAL A 92 -11.53 -7.64 25.00
C VAL A 92 -10.74 -8.88 24.59
N ALA A 93 -10.23 -9.63 25.55
CA ALA A 93 -9.35 -10.79 25.33
C ALA A 93 -10.08 -12.06 24.87
N ASP A 94 -11.32 -11.96 24.46
CA ASP A 94 -12.15 -13.09 24.04
C ASP A 94 -11.76 -13.59 22.64
N TYR A 95 -11.36 -14.83 22.54
CA TYR A 95 -10.98 -15.46 21.25
C TYR A 95 -12.16 -15.61 20.28
N ALA A 96 -13.40 -15.55 20.76
CA ALA A 96 -14.59 -15.48 19.91
C ALA A 96 -14.75 -14.11 19.22
N VAL A 97 -13.96 -13.11 19.60
CA VAL A 97 -13.95 -11.72 19.09
C VAL A 97 -15.23 -10.95 19.40
N THR A 98 -16.38 -11.51 19.07
CA THR A 98 -17.73 -10.90 19.20
C THR A 98 -18.61 -11.64 20.23
N GLY A 99 -18.00 -12.34 21.17
CA GLY A 99 -18.72 -13.09 22.21
C GLY A 99 -19.34 -12.19 23.29
N GLU A 100 -19.79 -12.80 24.36
CA GLU A 100 -20.45 -12.11 25.48
C GLU A 100 -19.56 -11.03 26.12
N ALA A 101 -18.25 -11.29 26.22
CA ALA A 101 -17.31 -10.32 26.78
C ALA A 101 -17.25 -9.04 25.94
N ALA A 102 -17.31 -9.15 24.62
CA ALA A 102 -17.35 -8.01 23.71
C ALA A 102 -18.66 -7.22 23.88
N THR A 103 -19.79 -7.90 23.93
CA THR A 103 -21.10 -7.27 24.14
C THR A 103 -21.13 -6.48 25.46
N LYS A 104 -20.68 -7.08 26.56
CA LYS A 104 -20.61 -6.41 27.86
C LYS A 104 -19.69 -5.19 27.86
N ALA A 105 -18.52 -5.30 27.25
CA ALA A 105 -17.57 -4.20 27.16
C ALA A 105 -18.14 -3.01 26.37
N VAL A 106 -18.82 -3.29 25.27
CA VAL A 106 -19.45 -2.27 24.42
C VAL A 106 -20.64 -1.61 25.11
N GLU A 107 -21.50 -2.38 25.79
CA GLU A 107 -22.64 -1.86 26.54
C GLU A 107 -22.24 -0.95 27.69
N ALA A 108 -21.07 -1.15 28.27
CA ALA A 108 -20.51 -0.34 29.36
C ALA A 108 -19.86 0.98 28.91
N MET A 109 -19.71 1.22 27.60
CA MET A 109 -19.02 2.41 27.05
C MET A 109 -19.78 3.71 27.28
N ASN A 110 -19.03 4.75 27.61
CA ASN A 110 -19.44 6.14 27.59
C ASN A 110 -18.87 6.87 26.37
N GLU A 111 -19.38 8.07 26.08
CA GLU A 111 -18.82 8.92 25.02
C GLU A 111 -17.31 9.14 25.22
N GLY A 112 -16.55 8.94 24.16
CA GLY A 112 -15.11 9.06 24.16
C GLY A 112 -14.34 7.82 24.66
N ASP A 113 -15.02 6.77 25.13
CA ASP A 113 -14.36 5.51 25.48
C ASP A 113 -13.90 4.75 24.25
N VAL A 114 -12.84 3.95 24.42
CA VAL A 114 -12.25 3.12 23.38
C VAL A 114 -12.16 1.68 23.83
N VAL A 115 -12.68 0.78 23.00
CA VAL A 115 -12.58 -0.68 23.16
C VAL A 115 -11.81 -1.23 21.97
N LEU A 116 -10.90 -2.17 22.19
CA LEU A 116 -10.25 -2.95 21.14
C LEU A 116 -10.69 -4.41 21.25
N LEU A 117 -11.27 -4.93 20.17
CA LEU A 117 -11.61 -6.33 20.05
C LEU A 117 -10.35 -7.19 19.80
N GLN A 118 -10.43 -8.48 20.06
CA GLN A 118 -9.37 -9.44 19.74
C GLN A 118 -9.24 -9.61 18.22
N ASN A 119 -8.10 -10.15 17.80
CA ASN A 119 -7.73 -10.40 16.41
C ASN A 119 -8.87 -11.04 15.61
N THR A 120 -9.36 -10.32 14.58
CA THR A 120 -10.50 -10.78 13.77
C THR A 120 -10.24 -12.11 13.07
N ARG A 121 -8.97 -12.42 12.76
CA ARG A 121 -8.58 -13.71 12.15
C ARG A 121 -8.65 -14.90 13.11
N PHE A 122 -8.90 -14.68 14.39
CA PHE A 122 -9.23 -15.76 15.30
C PHE A 122 -10.54 -16.46 14.94
N ARG A 123 -11.38 -15.80 14.15
CA ARG A 123 -12.59 -16.40 13.55
C ARG A 123 -12.30 -17.18 12.25
N GLY A 124 -11.03 -17.27 11.83
CA GLY A 124 -10.61 -18.11 10.70
C GLY A 124 -11.31 -17.73 9.38
N THR A 125 -11.95 -18.72 8.75
CA THR A 125 -12.65 -18.53 7.48
C THR A 125 -13.90 -17.65 7.58
N GLU A 126 -14.49 -17.51 8.78
CA GLU A 126 -15.60 -16.58 8.98
C GLU A 126 -15.16 -15.12 8.70
N GLU A 127 -13.93 -14.76 9.06
CA GLU A 127 -13.33 -13.48 8.70
C GLU A 127 -12.90 -13.47 7.23
N THR A 128 -12.03 -14.41 6.82
CA THR A 128 -11.31 -14.34 5.55
C THR A 128 -12.15 -14.67 4.32
N LYS A 129 -13.28 -15.38 4.50
CA LYS A 129 -14.25 -15.68 3.45
C LYS A 129 -15.53 -14.87 3.57
N ASN A 130 -15.47 -13.74 4.26
CA ASN A 130 -16.60 -12.81 4.37
C ASN A 130 -17.87 -13.46 4.94
N GLY A 131 -17.72 -14.24 5.99
CA GLY A 131 -18.81 -14.99 6.61
C GLY A 131 -19.94 -14.10 7.10
N GLU A 132 -21.17 -14.43 6.72
CA GLU A 132 -22.36 -13.62 7.00
C GLU A 132 -22.65 -13.52 8.51
N ALA A 133 -22.54 -14.64 9.23
CA ALA A 133 -22.78 -14.65 10.67
C ALA A 133 -21.82 -13.76 11.45
N PHE A 134 -20.52 -13.85 11.18
CA PHE A 134 -19.52 -13.02 11.84
C PHE A 134 -19.66 -11.54 11.44
N SER A 135 -19.96 -11.26 10.17
CA SER A 135 -20.24 -9.91 9.70
C SER A 135 -21.41 -9.28 10.47
N LYS A 136 -22.49 -10.04 10.67
CA LYS A 136 -23.64 -9.60 11.47
C LYS A 136 -23.28 -9.38 12.94
N GLU A 137 -22.54 -10.30 13.54
CA GLU A 137 -22.10 -10.15 14.94
C GLU A 137 -21.27 -8.89 15.16
N LEU A 138 -20.36 -8.56 14.23
CA LEU A 138 -19.61 -7.31 14.27
C LEU A 138 -20.53 -6.08 14.17
N ALA A 139 -21.47 -6.11 13.24
CA ALA A 139 -22.42 -5.02 13.05
C ALA A 139 -23.37 -4.84 14.25
N ASP A 140 -23.72 -5.90 14.94
CA ASP A 140 -24.59 -5.86 16.13
C ASP A 140 -23.94 -5.10 17.31
N LEU A 141 -22.60 -5.00 17.33
CA LEU A 141 -21.87 -4.22 18.34
C LEU A 141 -21.91 -2.71 18.12
N ALA A 142 -22.27 -2.25 16.93
CA ALA A 142 -22.11 -0.84 16.56
C ALA A 142 -23.34 -0.28 15.85
N ASP A 143 -23.45 1.04 15.81
CA ASP A 143 -24.46 1.78 15.07
C ASP A 143 -23.96 2.18 13.68
N ASP A 144 -22.69 2.54 13.58
CA ASP A 144 -21.99 2.96 12.36
C ASP A 144 -20.67 2.22 12.20
N TYR A 145 -20.12 2.27 10.98
CA TYR A 145 -18.85 1.62 10.62
C TYR A 145 -17.92 2.59 9.92
N VAL A 146 -16.63 2.49 10.23
CA VAL A 146 -15.55 3.24 9.58
C VAL A 146 -14.46 2.27 9.14
N CYS A 147 -14.09 2.31 7.86
CA CYS A 147 -12.91 1.62 7.34
C CYS A 147 -11.73 2.58 7.29
N ASP A 148 -10.67 2.24 8.00
CA ASP A 148 -9.40 2.98 8.02
C ASP A 148 -8.19 2.07 7.76
N ALA A 149 -8.42 0.96 7.06
CA ALA A 149 -7.45 -0.10 6.80
C ALA A 149 -7.26 -0.31 5.31
N PHE A 150 -6.56 0.62 4.64
CA PHE A 150 -6.33 0.54 3.21
C PHE A 150 -5.60 -0.73 2.80
N GLY A 151 -4.58 -1.15 3.55
CA GLY A 151 -3.81 -2.37 3.27
C GLY A 151 -4.64 -3.66 3.24
N SER A 152 -5.81 -3.66 3.85
CA SER A 152 -6.76 -4.79 3.85
C SER A 152 -7.96 -4.59 2.92
N SER A 153 -8.12 -3.41 2.34
CA SER A 153 -9.32 -3.03 1.58
C SER A 153 -9.51 -3.75 0.26
N HIS A 154 -8.45 -4.41 -0.25
CA HIS A 154 -8.50 -5.23 -1.46
C HIS A 154 -9.10 -6.63 -1.23
N ARG A 155 -9.40 -6.97 0.01
CA ARG A 155 -9.96 -8.26 0.40
C ARG A 155 -11.37 -8.10 0.97
N ALA A 156 -12.33 -8.84 0.43
CA ALA A 156 -13.69 -8.89 0.95
C ALA A 156 -13.74 -9.78 2.21
N HIS A 157 -13.22 -9.26 3.32
CA HIS A 157 -13.29 -9.91 4.64
C HIS A 157 -14.52 -9.43 5.41
N ALA A 158 -14.97 -10.21 6.39
CA ALA A 158 -16.15 -9.87 7.21
C ALA A 158 -16.00 -8.49 7.88
N SER A 159 -14.84 -8.20 8.46
CA SER A 159 -14.56 -6.92 9.13
C SER A 159 -14.28 -5.75 8.17
N VAL A 160 -14.12 -6.00 6.88
CA VAL A 160 -13.80 -4.99 5.86
C VAL A 160 -14.99 -4.67 4.97
N GLU A 161 -15.71 -5.68 4.51
CA GLU A 161 -16.83 -5.53 3.57
C GLU A 161 -18.15 -6.08 4.15
N GLY A 162 -18.18 -7.33 4.63
CA GLY A 162 -19.41 -7.98 5.05
C GLY A 162 -20.19 -7.21 6.11
N VAL A 163 -19.51 -6.64 7.08
CA VAL A 163 -20.10 -5.86 8.18
C VAL A 163 -20.93 -4.69 7.67
N THR A 164 -20.52 -4.06 6.56
CA THR A 164 -21.17 -2.86 6.03
C THR A 164 -22.61 -3.12 5.59
N ARG A 165 -22.89 -4.32 5.09
CA ARG A 165 -24.25 -4.71 4.66
C ARG A 165 -25.23 -4.67 5.81
N PHE A 166 -24.81 -5.15 6.98
CA PHE A 166 -25.66 -5.17 8.19
C PHE A 166 -25.77 -3.81 8.86
N ILE A 167 -24.73 -2.97 8.78
CA ILE A 167 -24.81 -1.57 9.21
C ILE A 167 -25.82 -0.81 8.35
N THR A 168 -25.75 -0.95 7.03
CA THR A 168 -26.72 -0.33 6.11
C THR A 168 -28.14 -0.80 6.38
N ALA A 169 -28.34 -2.12 6.61
CA ALA A 169 -29.64 -2.70 6.83
C ALA A 169 -30.38 -2.12 8.06
N LYS A 170 -29.65 -1.62 9.04
CA LYS A 170 -30.24 -0.98 10.24
C LYS A 170 -30.17 0.56 10.21
N GLY A 171 -29.85 1.14 9.05
CA GLY A 171 -29.85 2.60 8.85
C GLY A 171 -28.59 3.31 9.34
N GLY A 172 -27.52 2.58 9.64
CA GLY A 172 -26.22 3.14 9.98
C GLY A 172 -25.44 3.63 8.76
N THR A 173 -24.37 4.37 9.03
CA THR A 173 -23.46 4.92 8.01
C THR A 173 -22.19 4.11 7.93
N ASN A 174 -21.71 3.85 6.70
CA ASN A 174 -20.40 3.28 6.42
C ASN A 174 -19.51 4.39 5.82
N ALA A 175 -18.49 4.78 6.54
CA ALA A 175 -17.59 5.84 6.11
C ALA A 175 -16.13 5.37 6.07
N VAL A 176 -15.24 6.21 5.59
CA VAL A 176 -13.80 5.99 5.61
C VAL A 176 -13.12 6.91 6.63
N GLY A 177 -12.05 6.42 7.25
CA GLY A 177 -11.20 7.22 8.10
C GLY A 177 -10.23 8.10 7.30
N TYR A 178 -9.46 8.91 7.99
CA TYR A 178 -8.54 9.86 7.34
C TYR A 178 -7.40 9.18 6.58
N LEU A 179 -6.90 8.04 7.07
CA LEU A 179 -5.87 7.28 6.36
C LEU A 179 -6.41 6.75 5.04
N MET A 180 -7.59 6.13 5.07
CA MET A 180 -8.26 5.62 3.86
C MET A 180 -8.61 6.76 2.89
N GLN A 181 -9.05 7.92 3.40
CA GLN A 181 -9.39 9.08 2.57
C GLN A 181 -8.17 9.58 1.78
N LYS A 182 -7.01 9.65 2.41
CA LYS A 182 -5.76 10.02 1.71
C LYS A 182 -5.42 9.04 0.59
N GLU A 183 -5.56 7.75 0.84
CA GLU A 183 -5.30 6.74 -0.19
C GLU A 183 -6.26 6.87 -1.37
N ILE A 184 -7.55 7.12 -1.12
CA ILE A 184 -8.55 7.38 -2.17
C ILE A 184 -8.19 8.65 -2.96
N ASP A 185 -7.81 9.73 -2.29
CA ASP A 185 -7.50 10.99 -2.93
C ASP A 185 -6.25 10.90 -3.81
N PHE A 186 -5.19 10.25 -3.32
CA PHE A 186 -3.92 10.18 -4.03
C PHE A 186 -3.84 9.01 -5.01
N LEU A 187 -4.03 7.77 -4.56
CA LEU A 187 -3.95 6.60 -5.44
C LEU A 187 -5.17 6.41 -6.32
N GLY A 188 -6.34 6.81 -5.85
CA GLY A 188 -7.57 6.76 -6.63
C GLY A 188 -7.72 7.98 -7.52
N ASN A 189 -8.13 9.09 -6.93
CA ASN A 189 -8.59 10.26 -7.68
C ASN A 189 -7.48 10.99 -8.44
N ALA A 190 -6.28 11.16 -7.86
CA ALA A 190 -5.18 11.85 -8.54
C ALA A 190 -4.63 11.04 -9.72
N VAL A 191 -4.70 9.72 -9.66
CA VAL A 191 -4.29 8.83 -10.77
C VAL A 191 -5.36 8.78 -11.86
N GLU A 192 -6.64 8.74 -11.48
CA GLU A 192 -7.76 8.73 -12.44
C GLU A 192 -7.95 10.08 -13.15
N ASN A 193 -7.71 11.18 -12.46
CA ASN A 193 -7.85 12.55 -12.99
C ASN A 193 -6.59 13.36 -12.70
N PRO A 194 -5.44 12.99 -13.30
CA PRO A 194 -4.17 13.62 -12.99
C PRO A 194 -4.09 15.04 -13.54
N VAL A 195 -3.39 15.91 -12.82
CA VAL A 195 -2.88 17.15 -13.39
C VAL A 195 -1.71 16.78 -14.30
N ARG A 196 -1.78 17.18 -15.55
CA ARG A 196 -0.80 16.78 -16.57
C ARG A 196 0.33 17.81 -16.72
N PRO A 197 1.54 17.39 -17.08
CA PRO A 197 1.94 16.04 -17.48
C PRO A 197 1.92 15.03 -16.29
N PHE A 198 1.45 13.81 -16.58
CA PHE A 198 1.44 12.69 -15.63
C PHE A 198 2.51 11.67 -16.00
N VAL A 199 3.45 11.46 -15.11
CA VAL A 199 4.54 10.48 -15.24
C VAL A 199 4.33 9.34 -14.28
N ALA A 200 4.29 8.12 -14.80
CA ALA A 200 4.27 6.90 -13.99
C ALA A 200 5.64 6.22 -14.05
N ILE A 201 6.16 5.79 -12.91
CA ILE A 201 7.45 5.11 -12.78
C ILE A 201 7.21 3.74 -12.17
N LEU A 202 7.57 2.70 -12.90
CA LEU A 202 7.45 1.31 -12.46
C LEU A 202 8.82 0.66 -12.43
N GLY A 203 9.10 -0.03 -11.34
CA GLY A 203 10.32 -0.81 -11.14
C GLY A 203 10.02 -2.12 -10.41
N GLY A 204 11.06 -2.72 -9.87
CA GLY A 204 10.98 -4.01 -9.19
C GLY A 204 11.58 -5.14 -10.04
N ALA A 205 11.55 -6.36 -9.50
CA ALA A 205 12.29 -7.48 -10.08
C ALA A 205 11.59 -8.11 -11.28
N LYS A 206 10.27 -8.24 -11.25
CA LYS A 206 9.51 -9.07 -12.20
C LYS A 206 8.42 -8.31 -12.91
N VAL A 207 8.41 -8.37 -14.26
CA VAL A 207 7.35 -7.81 -15.08
C VAL A 207 6.00 -8.50 -14.84
N ALA A 208 6.00 -9.80 -14.56
CA ALA A 208 4.79 -10.58 -14.33
C ALA A 208 3.93 -10.04 -13.16
N ASP A 209 4.57 -9.44 -12.16
CA ASP A 209 3.87 -8.90 -11.00
C ASP A 209 3.15 -7.56 -11.29
N LYS A 210 3.40 -6.96 -12.47
CA LYS A 210 2.92 -5.61 -12.81
C LYS A 210 2.20 -5.50 -14.15
N LEU A 211 1.78 -6.63 -14.73
CA LEU A 211 1.15 -6.65 -16.07
C LEU A 211 -0.05 -5.71 -16.16
N ASN A 212 -0.97 -5.82 -15.23
CA ASN A 212 -2.19 -5.01 -15.23
C ASN A 212 -1.92 -3.55 -14.88
N VAL A 213 -0.94 -3.30 -14.01
CA VAL A 213 -0.51 -1.93 -13.66
C VAL A 213 0.06 -1.21 -14.88
N ILE A 214 0.93 -1.87 -15.64
CA ILE A 214 1.52 -1.31 -16.86
C ILE A 214 0.43 -0.95 -17.85
N SER A 215 -0.46 -1.90 -18.13
CA SER A 215 -1.56 -1.70 -19.09
C SER A 215 -2.50 -0.56 -18.68
N ASN A 216 -2.88 -0.51 -17.40
CA ASN A 216 -3.78 0.52 -16.88
C ASN A 216 -3.13 1.91 -16.88
N LEU A 217 -1.88 2.01 -16.42
CA LEU A 217 -1.18 3.29 -16.36
C LEU A 217 -0.83 3.85 -17.74
N LEU A 218 -0.57 3.00 -18.74
CA LEU A 218 -0.37 3.46 -20.13
C LEU A 218 -1.56 4.22 -20.68
N GLU A 219 -2.77 3.87 -20.27
CA GLU A 219 -3.99 4.58 -20.70
C GLU A 219 -4.13 5.95 -20.01
N LYS A 220 -3.50 6.14 -18.86
CA LYS A 220 -3.70 7.31 -17.99
C LYS A 220 -2.54 8.29 -18.00
N CYS A 221 -1.30 7.81 -18.09
CA CYS A 221 -0.10 8.65 -18.04
C CYS A 221 0.24 9.27 -19.41
N ASP A 222 1.10 10.27 -19.40
CA ASP A 222 1.73 10.84 -20.60
C ASP A 222 3.07 10.16 -20.87
N THR A 223 3.78 9.78 -19.81
CA THR A 223 5.05 9.05 -19.87
C THR A 223 5.05 7.92 -18.87
N LEU A 224 5.43 6.72 -19.32
CA LEU A 224 5.68 5.55 -18.46
C LEU A 224 7.17 5.25 -18.45
N ILE A 225 7.75 5.23 -17.27
CA ILE A 225 9.17 4.94 -17.03
C ILE A 225 9.27 3.52 -16.46
N ILE A 226 10.12 2.69 -17.03
CA ILE A 226 10.38 1.32 -16.59
C ILE A 226 11.82 1.21 -16.09
N GLY A 227 11.98 0.67 -14.89
CA GLY A 227 13.27 0.40 -14.27
C GLY A 227 13.28 -0.94 -13.53
N GLY A 228 14.33 -1.18 -12.77
CA GLY A 228 14.50 -2.43 -12.02
C GLY A 228 14.73 -3.65 -12.91
N GLY A 229 14.70 -4.83 -12.31
CA GLY A 229 14.92 -6.10 -13.02
C GLY A 229 13.90 -6.35 -14.13
N MET A 230 12.68 -5.85 -13.98
CA MET A 230 11.62 -5.99 -15.00
C MET A 230 11.96 -5.30 -16.32
N ALA A 231 12.83 -4.31 -16.33
CA ALA A 231 13.24 -3.60 -17.55
C ALA A 231 13.98 -4.51 -18.54
N PHE A 232 14.69 -5.52 -18.05
CA PHE A 232 15.45 -6.42 -18.90
C PHE A 232 14.57 -7.33 -19.76
N THR A 233 13.38 -7.67 -19.32
CA THR A 233 12.41 -8.37 -20.16
C THR A 233 11.97 -7.49 -21.34
N PHE A 234 11.74 -6.19 -21.12
CA PHE A 234 11.46 -5.23 -22.19
C PHE A 234 12.65 -5.09 -23.15
N LEU A 235 13.87 -4.97 -22.62
CA LEU A 235 15.09 -4.84 -23.45
C LEU A 235 15.31 -6.07 -24.31
N LYS A 236 15.11 -7.28 -23.77
CA LYS A 236 15.18 -8.50 -24.55
C LYS A 236 14.09 -8.57 -25.62
N ALA A 237 12.89 -8.11 -25.31
CA ALA A 237 11.78 -8.03 -26.26
C ALA A 237 12.09 -7.10 -27.46
N GLU A 238 12.94 -6.09 -27.25
CA GLU A 238 13.50 -5.23 -28.32
C GLU A 238 14.63 -5.89 -29.12
N GLY A 239 15.06 -7.08 -28.73
CA GLY A 239 16.15 -7.80 -29.38
C GLY A 239 17.55 -7.55 -28.81
N LYS A 240 17.65 -6.89 -27.63
CA LYS A 240 18.93 -6.65 -26.98
C LYS A 240 19.44 -7.87 -26.20
N GLU A 241 20.75 -8.01 -26.13
CA GLU A 241 21.41 -8.98 -25.25
C GLU A 241 21.45 -8.42 -23.83
N ILE A 242 21.02 -9.23 -22.86
CA ILE A 242 20.89 -8.80 -21.46
C ILE A 242 21.82 -9.56 -20.48
N GLY A 243 22.73 -10.38 -21.00
CA GLY A 243 23.64 -11.20 -20.19
C GLY A 243 22.87 -12.14 -19.26
N LYS A 244 23.27 -12.15 -17.98
CA LYS A 244 22.63 -12.95 -16.91
C LYS A 244 21.53 -12.21 -16.18
N SER A 245 21.04 -11.07 -16.69
CA SER A 245 19.99 -10.29 -16.06
C SER A 245 18.70 -11.07 -15.88
N LEU A 246 17.91 -10.70 -14.89
CA LEU A 246 16.57 -11.25 -14.70
C LEU A 246 15.73 -11.05 -15.98
N VAL A 247 15.03 -12.11 -16.37
CA VAL A 247 14.14 -12.08 -17.54
C VAL A 247 12.98 -13.07 -17.33
N ASP A 248 11.82 -12.69 -17.82
CA ASP A 248 10.68 -13.59 -17.97
C ASP A 248 10.42 -13.80 -19.47
N ASP A 249 10.98 -14.88 -20.03
CA ASP A 249 10.86 -15.21 -21.44
C ASP A 249 9.40 -15.47 -21.88
N THR A 250 8.50 -15.78 -20.93
CA THR A 250 7.07 -15.98 -21.23
C THR A 250 6.34 -14.66 -21.43
N LYS A 251 6.97 -13.51 -21.13
CA LYS A 251 6.37 -12.18 -21.20
C LYS A 251 6.94 -11.27 -22.28
N LEU A 252 7.80 -11.79 -23.16
CA LEU A 252 8.39 -11.00 -24.24
C LEU A 252 7.31 -10.44 -25.20
N ASP A 253 6.34 -11.26 -25.57
CA ASP A 253 5.23 -10.80 -26.43
C ASP A 253 4.38 -9.75 -25.73
N TYR A 254 4.10 -9.92 -24.46
CA TYR A 254 3.41 -8.90 -23.66
C TYR A 254 4.16 -7.56 -23.66
N CYS A 255 5.47 -7.59 -23.46
CA CYS A 255 6.30 -6.37 -23.50
C CYS A 255 6.24 -5.67 -24.87
N ARG A 256 6.27 -6.45 -25.96
CA ARG A 256 6.09 -5.92 -27.33
C ARG A 256 4.72 -5.28 -27.51
N GLU A 257 3.66 -5.93 -26.99
CA GLU A 257 2.30 -5.39 -27.03
C GLU A 257 2.19 -4.07 -26.27
N MET A 258 2.83 -3.96 -25.10
CA MET A 258 2.80 -2.72 -24.30
C MET A 258 3.59 -1.58 -24.98
N MET A 259 4.72 -1.88 -25.61
CA MET A 259 5.46 -0.90 -26.40
C MET A 259 4.63 -0.42 -27.60
N ALA A 260 3.97 -1.31 -28.31
CA ALA A 260 3.06 -0.98 -29.42
C ALA A 260 1.84 -0.19 -28.95
N LYS A 261 1.26 -0.54 -27.80
CA LYS A 261 0.16 0.19 -27.17
C LYS A 261 0.55 1.62 -26.84
N ALA A 262 1.73 1.82 -26.27
CA ALA A 262 2.26 3.16 -25.96
C ALA A 262 2.38 4.01 -27.22
N GLU A 263 2.95 3.47 -28.28
CA GLU A 263 3.08 4.14 -29.57
C GLU A 263 1.72 4.51 -30.16
N LYS A 264 0.79 3.57 -30.19
CA LYS A 264 -0.57 3.78 -30.69
C LYS A 264 -1.32 4.88 -29.94
N LEU A 265 -1.12 4.95 -28.62
CA LEU A 265 -1.75 5.96 -27.75
C LEU A 265 -1.01 7.29 -27.73
N GLY A 266 0.13 7.40 -28.42
CA GLY A 266 0.98 8.60 -28.40
C GLY A 266 1.65 8.85 -27.05
N LYS A 267 1.88 7.80 -26.27
CA LYS A 267 2.54 7.87 -24.97
C LYS A 267 4.03 7.61 -25.11
N LYS A 268 4.82 8.21 -24.22
CA LYS A 268 6.24 7.88 -24.11
C LYS A 268 6.41 6.70 -23.16
N LEU A 269 7.08 5.65 -23.62
CA LEU A 269 7.53 4.54 -22.78
C LEU A 269 9.06 4.58 -22.75
N LEU A 270 9.64 4.92 -21.60
CA LEU A 270 11.07 5.06 -21.43
C LEU A 270 11.66 3.79 -20.81
N LEU A 271 12.65 3.23 -21.51
CA LEU A 271 13.44 2.09 -21.08
C LEU A 271 14.87 2.54 -20.78
N PRO A 272 15.63 1.78 -19.95
CA PRO A 272 17.02 2.09 -19.72
C PRO A 272 17.85 2.10 -21.00
N VAL A 273 18.77 3.04 -21.10
CA VAL A 273 19.79 3.13 -22.19
C VAL A 273 21.13 2.60 -21.71
N ASP A 274 21.34 2.52 -20.41
CA ASP A 274 22.49 1.94 -19.75
C ASP A 274 22.07 1.27 -18.43
N ALA A 275 22.94 0.46 -17.92
CA ALA A 275 22.71 -0.28 -16.68
C ALA A 275 24.00 -0.44 -15.88
N VAL A 276 23.88 -0.53 -14.57
CA VAL A 276 24.96 -0.93 -13.67
C VAL A 276 24.94 -2.44 -13.56
N VAL A 277 26.01 -3.08 -13.97
CA VAL A 277 26.12 -4.55 -14.05
C VAL A 277 27.20 -5.09 -13.09
N ALA A 278 26.98 -6.30 -12.61
CA ALA A 278 27.93 -7.05 -11.77
C ALA A 278 27.93 -8.53 -12.17
N ALA A 279 28.96 -9.25 -11.74
CA ALA A 279 29.13 -10.68 -12.06
C ALA A 279 28.08 -11.56 -11.37
N SER A 280 27.60 -11.15 -10.18
CA SER A 280 26.61 -11.87 -9.40
C SER A 280 25.78 -10.93 -8.53
N PHE A 281 24.61 -11.40 -8.10
CA PHE A 281 23.81 -10.71 -7.11
C PHE A 281 24.54 -10.69 -5.75
N PRO A 282 24.59 -9.54 -5.06
CA PRO A 282 25.27 -9.45 -3.76
C PRO A 282 24.61 -10.35 -2.70
N ASP A 283 25.44 -11.09 -1.96
CA ASP A 283 25.01 -11.93 -0.84
C ASP A 283 26.04 -11.81 0.31
N PRO A 284 25.67 -11.24 1.47
CA PRO A 284 24.36 -10.60 1.75
C PRO A 284 24.06 -9.41 0.83
N ILE A 285 22.80 -8.97 0.77
CA ILE A 285 22.32 -7.97 -0.19
C ILE A 285 23.10 -6.65 -0.15
N ASP A 286 23.63 -6.28 0.99
CA ASP A 286 24.44 -5.07 1.24
C ASP A 286 25.95 -5.30 1.12
N ALA A 287 26.37 -6.52 0.72
CA ALA A 287 27.79 -6.84 0.55
C ALA A 287 28.45 -5.95 -0.50
N PRO A 288 29.76 -5.63 -0.34
CA PRO A 288 30.51 -4.95 -1.37
C PRO A 288 30.44 -5.67 -2.71
N VAL A 289 30.18 -4.93 -3.79
CA VAL A 289 30.06 -5.46 -5.14
C VAL A 289 30.88 -4.62 -6.11
N GLU A 290 31.62 -5.31 -6.99
CA GLU A 290 32.27 -4.66 -8.12
C GLU A 290 31.25 -4.52 -9.25
N ALA A 291 30.97 -3.28 -9.63
CA ALA A 291 30.00 -2.96 -10.64
C ALA A 291 30.54 -1.96 -11.65
N GLU A 292 30.04 -2.04 -12.87
CA GLU A 292 30.36 -1.08 -13.93
C GLU A 292 29.11 -0.59 -14.65
N ASN A 293 29.15 0.62 -15.15
CA ASN A 293 28.08 1.20 -15.96
C ASN A 293 28.31 0.86 -17.42
N VAL A 294 27.37 0.19 -18.06
CA VAL A 294 27.47 -0.24 -19.47
C VAL A 294 26.26 0.20 -20.26
N SER A 295 26.44 0.44 -21.57
CA SER A 295 25.31 0.61 -22.50
C SER A 295 24.48 -0.67 -22.57
N VAL A 296 23.16 -0.56 -22.70
CA VAL A 296 22.28 -1.72 -22.92
C VAL A 296 22.50 -2.37 -24.29
N ASP A 297 23.21 -1.69 -25.21
CA ASP A 297 23.60 -2.24 -26.50
C ASP A 297 24.90 -3.07 -26.42
N ALA A 298 25.58 -3.07 -25.28
CA ALA A 298 26.86 -3.74 -25.07
C ALA A 298 26.95 -4.41 -23.70
N MET A 299 25.87 -5.06 -23.25
CA MET A 299 25.88 -5.78 -21.98
C MET A 299 26.75 -7.02 -22.04
N PRO A 300 27.69 -7.19 -21.10
CA PRO A 300 28.52 -8.40 -21.03
C PRO A 300 27.69 -9.67 -20.79
N ALA A 301 27.99 -10.74 -21.53
CA ALA A 301 27.25 -12.00 -21.44
C ALA A 301 27.36 -12.69 -20.08
N ASP A 302 28.41 -12.40 -19.32
CA ASP A 302 28.72 -12.98 -18.01
C ASP A 302 28.27 -12.10 -16.82
N LYS A 303 27.58 -10.98 -17.07
CA LYS A 303 27.12 -10.04 -16.05
C LYS A 303 25.62 -9.84 -16.06
N MET A 304 25.09 -9.40 -14.93
CA MET A 304 23.68 -9.08 -14.74
C MET A 304 23.48 -7.60 -14.41
N GLY A 305 22.42 -7.02 -14.94
CA GLY A 305 22.01 -5.66 -14.58
C GLY A 305 21.34 -5.62 -13.21
N LEU A 306 21.78 -4.69 -12.35
CA LEU A 306 21.32 -4.58 -10.96
C LEU A 306 20.86 -3.17 -10.58
N ASP A 307 21.02 -2.19 -11.50
CA ASP A 307 20.53 -0.83 -11.36
C ASP A 307 20.45 -0.19 -12.74
N ILE A 308 19.71 0.91 -12.87
CA ILE A 308 19.78 1.79 -14.04
C ILE A 308 21.12 2.50 -14.06
N GLY A 309 21.61 2.80 -15.25
CA GLY A 309 22.85 3.55 -15.43
C GLY A 309 22.71 5.05 -15.25
N THR A 310 23.85 5.74 -15.32
CA THR A 310 23.92 7.19 -15.09
C THR A 310 23.18 8.02 -16.15
N GLU A 311 23.24 7.63 -17.42
CA GLU A 311 22.50 8.31 -18.50
C GLU A 311 20.99 8.06 -18.39
N THR A 312 20.60 6.84 -18.06
CA THR A 312 19.19 6.50 -17.79
C THR A 312 18.64 7.36 -16.66
N ALA A 313 19.39 7.49 -15.55
CA ALA A 313 18.99 8.31 -14.41
C ALA A 313 18.76 9.78 -14.80
N LYS A 314 19.61 10.35 -15.66
CA LYS A 314 19.43 11.71 -16.19
C LYS A 314 18.16 11.85 -17.04
N ILE A 315 17.91 10.89 -17.92
CA ILE A 315 16.73 10.88 -18.80
C ILE A 315 15.46 10.79 -17.94
N TYR A 316 15.46 9.93 -16.94
CA TYR A 316 14.30 9.75 -16.04
C TYR A 316 14.07 10.97 -15.16
N ALA A 317 15.13 11.57 -14.62
CA ALA A 317 15.04 12.82 -13.86
C ALA A 317 14.48 13.98 -14.71
N GLU A 318 14.89 14.10 -15.97
CA GLU A 318 14.37 15.13 -16.87
C GLU A 318 12.88 14.92 -17.18
N ALA A 319 12.45 13.67 -17.36
CA ALA A 319 11.02 13.35 -17.56
C ALA A 319 10.16 13.73 -16.35
N VAL A 320 10.68 13.54 -15.14
CA VAL A 320 10.00 13.90 -13.89
C VAL A 320 9.93 15.40 -13.67
N LYS A 321 10.95 16.14 -14.09
CA LYS A 321 11.13 17.58 -13.82
C LYS A 321 9.96 18.44 -14.29
N SER A 322 9.38 18.13 -15.42
CA SER A 322 8.24 18.87 -15.99
C SER A 322 6.88 18.31 -15.58
N ALA A 323 6.83 17.21 -14.83
CA ALA A 323 5.60 16.55 -14.41
C ALA A 323 4.80 17.42 -13.42
N LYS A 324 3.47 17.23 -13.42
CA LYS A 324 2.57 17.79 -12.41
C LYS A 324 1.98 16.70 -11.51
N THR A 325 1.97 15.46 -11.98
CA THR A 325 1.62 14.28 -11.19
C THR A 325 2.64 13.18 -11.47
N VAL A 326 3.17 12.57 -10.41
CA VAL A 326 4.08 11.42 -10.51
C VAL A 326 3.59 10.32 -9.59
N VAL A 327 3.48 9.11 -10.15
CA VAL A 327 3.27 7.88 -9.38
C VAL A 327 4.49 7.01 -9.54
N TRP A 328 5.04 6.54 -8.44
CA TRP A 328 6.19 5.65 -8.42
C TRP A 328 5.90 4.36 -7.65
N ASN A 329 6.07 3.22 -8.31
CA ASN A 329 5.91 1.89 -7.72
C ASN A 329 7.06 0.97 -8.14
N GLY A 330 7.94 0.66 -7.22
CA GLY A 330 9.08 -0.24 -7.38
C GLY A 330 10.41 0.45 -7.63
N PRO A 331 11.49 -0.01 -6.96
CA PRO A 331 12.82 0.59 -7.08
C PRO A 331 13.45 0.35 -8.46
N MET A 332 14.45 1.19 -8.79
CA MET A 332 15.16 1.12 -10.08
C MET A 332 16.31 0.11 -10.09
N GLY A 333 16.71 -0.36 -8.93
CA GLY A 333 17.79 -1.31 -8.74
C GLY A 333 17.77 -1.93 -7.35
N VAL A 334 18.85 -2.59 -6.98
CA VAL A 334 19.04 -3.22 -5.65
C VAL A 334 19.41 -2.13 -4.66
N PHE A 335 18.41 -1.33 -4.24
CA PHE A 335 18.63 -0.12 -3.45
C PHE A 335 19.17 -0.38 -2.03
N GLU A 336 19.05 -1.61 -1.54
CA GLU A 336 19.61 -2.04 -0.25
C GLU A 336 21.14 -2.08 -0.29
N ASN A 337 21.73 -2.11 -1.48
CA ASN A 337 23.17 -2.09 -1.69
C ASN A 337 23.62 -0.67 -2.07
N PRO A 338 24.56 -0.04 -1.33
CA PRO A 338 24.99 1.33 -1.60
C PRO A 338 25.53 1.56 -3.01
N THR A 339 26.21 0.58 -3.59
CA THR A 339 26.76 0.65 -4.96
C THR A 339 25.65 0.61 -6.01
N LEU A 340 24.54 -0.07 -5.72
CA LEU A 340 23.45 -0.34 -6.64
C LEU A 340 22.20 0.52 -6.35
N ALA A 341 22.30 1.48 -5.43
CA ALA A 341 21.21 2.36 -5.03
C ALA A 341 21.17 3.68 -5.82
N LYS A 342 22.19 4.02 -6.59
CA LYS A 342 22.36 5.34 -7.22
C LYS A 342 21.21 5.69 -8.15
N GLY A 343 20.70 4.75 -8.91
CA GLY A 343 19.57 4.96 -9.80
C GLY A 343 18.27 5.27 -9.04
N THR A 344 17.99 4.53 -7.98
CA THR A 344 16.83 4.77 -7.11
C THR A 344 16.96 6.12 -6.38
N ILE A 345 18.15 6.47 -5.90
CA ILE A 345 18.43 7.78 -5.29
C ILE A 345 18.18 8.91 -6.30
N ALA A 346 18.66 8.80 -7.52
CA ALA A 346 18.47 9.82 -8.54
C ALA A 346 16.99 10.07 -8.86
N VAL A 347 16.19 9.01 -8.94
CA VAL A 347 14.74 9.12 -9.11
C VAL A 347 14.11 9.79 -7.89
N ALA A 348 14.45 9.38 -6.69
CA ALA A 348 13.92 9.96 -5.44
C ALA A 348 14.28 11.45 -5.33
N GLU A 349 15.50 11.85 -5.67
CA GLU A 349 15.93 13.25 -5.71
C GLU A 349 15.11 14.07 -6.71
N SER A 350 14.87 13.52 -7.90
CA SER A 350 14.06 14.21 -8.91
C SER A 350 12.62 14.42 -8.45
N LEU A 351 12.03 13.46 -7.74
CA LEU A 351 10.71 13.62 -7.13
C LEU A 351 10.72 14.64 -5.99
N ALA A 352 11.79 14.70 -5.22
CA ALA A 352 11.93 15.66 -4.13
C ALA A 352 12.08 17.12 -4.60
N GLU A 353 12.58 17.32 -5.80
CA GLU A 353 12.86 18.66 -6.38
C GLU A 353 11.72 19.16 -7.28
N THR A 354 10.80 18.33 -7.68
CA THR A 354 9.68 18.75 -8.54
C THR A 354 8.54 19.37 -7.75
N ASP A 355 7.78 20.27 -8.39
CA ASP A 355 6.54 20.84 -7.85
C ASP A 355 5.31 19.91 -8.07
N ALA A 356 5.53 18.73 -8.59
CA ALA A 356 4.46 17.77 -8.85
C ALA A 356 3.86 17.19 -7.57
N THR A 357 2.61 16.72 -7.66
CA THR A 357 2.07 15.78 -6.69
C THR A 357 2.79 14.45 -6.87
N THR A 358 3.52 14.01 -5.83
CA THR A 358 4.34 12.81 -5.86
C THR A 358 3.74 11.73 -4.97
N ILE A 359 3.41 10.59 -5.57
CA ILE A 359 2.70 9.49 -4.94
C ILE A 359 3.57 8.24 -5.01
N ILE A 360 3.90 7.69 -3.85
CA ILE A 360 4.68 6.46 -3.73
C ILE A 360 3.73 5.31 -3.41
N GLY A 361 3.67 4.32 -4.29
CA GLY A 361 2.84 3.12 -4.13
C GLY A 361 3.70 1.87 -3.99
N GLY A 362 3.31 0.98 -3.05
CA GLY A 362 4.00 -0.29 -2.84
C GLY A 362 5.05 -0.28 -1.73
N GLY A 363 5.24 -1.44 -1.11
CA GLY A 363 6.12 -1.59 0.05
C GLY A 363 7.58 -1.30 -0.22
N ASP A 364 8.12 -1.80 -1.34
CA ASP A 364 9.53 -1.62 -1.69
C ASP A 364 9.87 -0.16 -1.99
N SER A 365 8.98 0.55 -2.70
CA SER A 365 9.17 1.98 -2.96
C SER A 365 9.10 2.81 -1.70
N ALA A 366 8.14 2.50 -0.82
CA ALA A 366 8.02 3.15 0.48
C ALA A 366 9.26 2.90 1.34
N ALA A 367 9.75 1.65 1.37
CA ALA A 367 10.98 1.30 2.05
C ALA A 367 12.19 2.06 1.48
N ALA A 368 12.30 2.14 0.15
CA ALA A 368 13.38 2.85 -0.52
C ALA A 368 13.41 4.35 -0.16
N VAL A 369 12.28 5.05 -0.27
CA VAL A 369 12.24 6.49 0.04
C VAL A 369 12.47 6.78 1.53
N ASN A 370 12.02 5.89 2.42
CA ASN A 370 12.28 6.00 3.85
C ASN A 370 13.76 5.77 4.16
N GLN A 371 14.33 4.68 3.66
CA GLN A 371 15.74 4.32 3.87
C GLN A 371 16.70 5.39 3.32
N LEU A 372 16.37 5.95 2.16
CA LEU A 372 17.19 6.96 1.50
C LEU A 372 16.94 8.39 1.99
N GLY A 373 16.02 8.60 2.92
CA GLY A 373 15.78 9.88 3.57
C GLY A 373 14.93 10.89 2.79
N PHE A 374 14.11 10.43 1.83
CA PHE A 374 13.27 11.29 0.99
C PHE A 374 11.77 11.27 1.35
N ALA A 375 11.38 10.52 2.39
CA ALA A 375 9.97 10.32 2.72
C ALA A 375 9.20 11.64 2.94
N ASP A 376 9.80 12.59 3.68
CA ASP A 376 9.17 13.87 4.01
C ASP A 376 8.96 14.79 2.79
N LYS A 377 9.58 14.48 1.67
CA LYS A 377 9.50 15.26 0.43
C LYS A 377 8.48 14.72 -0.56
N MET A 378 7.84 13.60 -0.23
CA MET A 378 6.77 13.01 -1.04
C MET A 378 5.41 13.52 -0.60
N SER A 379 4.51 13.76 -1.55
CA SER A 379 3.14 14.22 -1.25
C SER A 379 2.34 13.15 -0.52
N HIS A 380 2.52 11.89 -0.91
CA HIS A 380 1.87 10.76 -0.28
C HIS A 380 2.70 9.48 -0.44
N ILE A 381 2.85 8.73 0.65
CA ILE A 381 3.43 7.39 0.64
C ILE A 381 2.35 6.43 1.08
N SER A 382 1.92 5.55 0.15
CA SER A 382 0.90 4.56 0.46
C SER A 382 1.41 3.49 1.42
N THR A 383 0.59 3.17 2.39
CA THR A 383 0.83 2.07 3.34
C THR A 383 0.19 0.76 2.88
N GLY A 384 -0.46 0.76 1.72
CA GLY A 384 -1.38 -0.28 1.29
C GLY A 384 -0.76 -1.56 0.74
N GLY A 385 0.54 -1.60 0.42
CA GLY A 385 1.16 -2.79 -0.16
C GLY A 385 0.40 -3.34 -1.37
N GLY A 386 -0.14 -4.55 -1.26
CA GLY A 386 -0.93 -5.18 -2.33
C GLY A 386 -2.18 -4.41 -2.73
N ALA A 387 -2.83 -3.73 -1.78
CA ALA A 387 -4.00 -2.89 -2.08
C ALA A 387 -3.61 -1.70 -2.97
N SER A 388 -2.45 -1.10 -2.75
CA SER A 388 -1.92 -0.02 -3.61
C SER A 388 -1.72 -0.50 -5.04
N LEU A 389 -1.16 -1.69 -5.20
CA LEU A 389 -0.93 -2.29 -6.51
C LEU A 389 -2.25 -2.56 -7.24
N GLU A 390 -3.22 -3.19 -6.56
CA GLU A 390 -4.54 -3.46 -7.14
C GLU A 390 -5.31 -2.18 -7.49
N PHE A 391 -5.14 -1.12 -6.71
CA PHE A 391 -5.75 0.18 -7.00
C PHE A 391 -5.13 0.80 -8.28
N LEU A 392 -3.81 0.70 -8.44
CA LEU A 392 -3.10 1.13 -9.66
C LEU A 392 -3.44 0.25 -10.89
N GLU A 393 -3.85 -1.00 -10.67
CA GLU A 393 -4.40 -1.86 -11.72
C GLU A 393 -5.80 -1.42 -12.21
N GLY A 394 -6.42 -0.46 -11.53
CA GLY A 394 -7.77 0.01 -11.81
C GLY A 394 -8.87 -0.87 -11.22
N LYS A 395 -8.53 -1.77 -10.30
CA LYS A 395 -9.52 -2.63 -9.65
C LYS A 395 -10.34 -1.87 -8.63
N VAL A 396 -11.59 -2.27 -8.50
CA VAL A 396 -12.47 -1.81 -7.41
C VAL A 396 -12.08 -2.58 -6.15
N LEU A 397 -11.66 -1.86 -5.12
CA LEU A 397 -11.33 -2.46 -3.82
C LEU A 397 -12.59 -2.64 -2.97
N PRO A 398 -12.90 -3.85 -2.48
CA PRO A 398 -14.12 -4.11 -1.70
C PRO A 398 -14.30 -3.18 -0.51
N GLY A 399 -13.23 -2.90 0.25
CA GLY A 399 -13.30 -2.01 1.41
C GLY A 399 -13.54 -0.54 1.07
N VAL A 400 -13.21 -0.10 -0.14
CA VAL A 400 -13.53 1.23 -0.65
C VAL A 400 -14.96 1.27 -1.18
N ALA A 401 -15.32 0.28 -1.98
CA ALA A 401 -16.67 0.19 -2.58
C ALA A 401 -17.78 0.09 -1.53
N ALA A 402 -17.49 -0.54 -0.39
CA ALA A 402 -18.44 -0.74 0.70
C ALA A 402 -18.77 0.54 1.48
N ALA A 403 -17.97 1.59 1.38
CA ALA A 403 -18.27 2.88 1.98
C ALA A 403 -19.38 3.61 1.21
N ASP A 404 -20.21 4.34 1.92
CA ASP A 404 -21.29 5.13 1.34
C ASP A 404 -20.73 6.28 0.49
N ASP A 405 -21.40 6.59 -0.61
CA ASP A 405 -21.13 7.78 -1.41
C ASP A 405 -21.70 9.03 -0.73
N LYS A 406 -21.07 10.20 -0.97
CA LYS A 406 -21.59 11.51 -0.52
C LYS A 406 -22.81 11.93 -1.31
#